data_cee1f4ff448ec91f8aed600368ad585d
#
_entry.id   cee1f4ff448ec91f8aed600368ad585d
#
_cell.length_a   1.000
_cell.length_b   1.000
_cell.length_c   1.000
_cell.angle_alpha   90.00
_cell.angle_beta   90.00
_cell.angle_gamma   90.00
#
_symmetry.space_group_name_H-M   'P 1'
#
loop_
_entity.id
_entity.type
_entity.pdbx_description
1 polymer ?
#
loop_
_entity_poly.entity_id
_entity_poly.type
_entity_poly.pdbx_seq_one_letter_code
_entity_poly.pdbx_strand_id
1 'polypeptide(L)'
;MDRREFINQTVALSAMSSLSTFKQFTDTLPTQAKRMPVLFTSHGNPMDIPLSKEEKPFWNSLYELGKGLQHQYEIKAALIVSAHWCTSGTFVNIAPKQTQLYDYYGFPQEYYTVKYQANGAPDIAREVKKLVPSAVETTDWGLDHGAWPMLMHLFPGADIPVFQMSIYYDAKPDYHYELGRQLKALREKGVLIIGSGSIIHNIPLAGQKFRSGDMTPFGWEADYDAWIKTQIEDRNISAIINYATSHKLGKLAAPTPDHFVPILYSLGLMGPTDEVDYFYDSAVSFPAFSERSFMISEKA
;
A
#
# COMPACT_ATOMS: atom_id res chain seq x y z
N MET A 1 -13.20 38.54 25.61
CA MET A 1 -12.92 37.60 24.51
C MET A 1 -13.90 36.45 24.64
N ASP A 2 -14.82 36.33 23.70
CA ASP A 2 -15.89 35.31 23.71
C ASP A 2 -15.29 33.94 23.43
N ARG A 3 -15.89 32.89 24.00
CA ARG A 3 -15.46 31.48 23.86
C ARG A 3 -15.39 31.04 22.38
N ARG A 4 -16.24 31.64 21.51
CA ARG A 4 -16.20 31.44 20.06
C ARG A 4 -14.99 32.10 19.39
N GLU A 5 -14.62 33.28 19.81
CA GLU A 5 -13.42 33.95 19.31
C GLU A 5 -12.14 33.23 19.72
N PHE A 6 -12.08 32.69 20.94
CA PHE A 6 -10.96 31.88 21.41
C PHE A 6 -10.81 30.58 20.62
N ILE A 7 -11.94 29.86 20.38
CA ILE A 7 -11.92 28.62 19.57
C ILE A 7 -11.50 28.93 18.13
N ASN A 8 -12.03 29.97 17.51
CA ASN A 8 -11.67 30.33 16.15
C ASN A 8 -10.20 30.78 16.02
N GLN A 9 -9.67 31.49 17.00
CA GLN A 9 -8.26 31.87 17.02
C GLN A 9 -7.34 30.66 17.26
N THR A 10 -7.73 29.72 18.11
CA THR A 10 -6.96 28.50 18.38
C THR A 10 -6.95 27.56 17.15
N VAL A 11 -8.08 27.42 16.46
CA VAL A 11 -8.17 26.64 15.21
C VAL A 11 -7.37 27.32 14.09
N ALA A 12 -7.41 28.66 13.96
CA ALA A 12 -6.63 29.40 12.98
C ALA A 12 -5.12 29.30 13.27
N LEU A 13 -4.69 29.40 14.53
CA LEU A 13 -3.30 29.23 14.94
C LEU A 13 -2.77 27.82 14.72
N SER A 14 -3.59 26.79 14.99
CA SER A 14 -3.22 25.39 14.72
C SER A 14 -3.14 25.10 13.23
N ALA A 15 -4.03 25.67 12.41
CA ALA A 15 -3.97 25.58 10.96
C ALA A 15 -2.76 26.32 10.38
N MET A 16 -2.41 27.50 10.92
CA MET A 16 -1.21 28.24 10.50
C MET A 16 0.08 27.56 10.94
N SER A 17 0.14 26.93 12.10
CA SER A 17 1.32 26.16 12.52
C SER A 17 1.49 24.89 11.70
N SER A 18 0.42 24.22 11.30
CA SER A 18 0.47 23.06 10.41
C SER A 18 0.91 23.45 8.99
N LEU A 19 0.47 24.61 8.48
CA LEU A 19 0.89 25.13 7.19
C LEU A 19 2.37 25.58 7.17
N SER A 20 2.85 26.20 8.26
CA SER A 20 4.26 26.59 8.39
C SER A 20 5.19 25.38 8.53
N THR A 21 4.77 24.37 9.27
CA THR A 21 5.48 23.08 9.41
C THR A 21 5.49 22.30 8.10
N PHE A 22 4.37 22.30 7.38
CA PHE A 22 4.27 21.72 6.04
C PHE A 22 5.21 22.42 5.05
N LYS A 23 5.26 23.77 5.06
CA LYS A 23 6.16 24.53 4.22
C LYS A 23 7.64 24.25 4.56
N GLN A 24 8.01 24.20 5.85
CA GLN A 24 9.35 23.79 6.27
C GLN A 24 9.74 22.39 5.82
N PHE A 25 8.82 21.42 5.89
CA PHE A 25 9.07 20.07 5.38
C PHE A 25 9.27 20.06 3.87
N THR A 26 8.41 20.75 3.12
CA THR A 26 8.58 20.83 1.66
C THR A 26 9.88 21.51 1.24
N ASP A 27 10.46 22.35 2.10
CA ASP A 27 11.71 23.05 1.84
C ASP A 27 12.96 22.20 2.21
N THR A 28 12.84 21.15 3.05
CA THR A 28 13.98 20.31 3.47
C THR A 28 14.37 19.24 2.47
N LEU A 29 13.41 18.71 1.70
CA LEU A 29 13.66 17.75 0.65
C LEU A 29 13.56 18.44 -0.72
N PRO A 30 14.57 18.36 -1.58
CA PRO A 30 14.49 18.94 -2.91
C PRO A 30 13.35 18.28 -3.71
N THR A 31 12.60 19.12 -4.41
CA THR A 31 11.55 18.65 -5.32
C THR A 31 12.18 17.97 -6.52
N GLN A 32 11.64 16.83 -6.92
CA GLN A 32 12.06 16.15 -8.15
C GLN A 32 11.44 16.81 -9.39
N ALA A 33 12.14 16.69 -10.51
CA ALA A 33 11.62 17.16 -11.81
C ALA A 33 10.38 16.35 -12.24
N LYS A 34 10.27 15.10 -11.80
CA LYS A 34 9.16 14.18 -12.11
C LYS A 34 8.56 13.65 -10.81
N ARG A 35 7.26 13.80 -10.65
CA ARG A 35 6.54 13.34 -9.46
C ARG A 35 6.53 11.80 -9.40
N MET A 36 6.85 11.24 -8.22
CA MET A 36 6.85 9.78 -8.02
C MET A 36 5.49 9.16 -8.32
N PRO A 37 5.46 8.01 -8.99
CA PRO A 37 4.24 7.23 -9.10
C PRO A 37 3.80 6.67 -7.74
N VAL A 38 2.61 6.10 -7.72
CA VAL A 38 2.05 5.35 -6.59
C VAL A 38 1.75 3.95 -7.08
N LEU A 39 2.00 2.96 -6.27
CA LEU A 39 1.65 1.57 -6.59
C LEU A 39 0.53 1.08 -5.69
N PHE A 40 -0.36 0.27 -6.26
CA PHE A 40 -1.13 -0.72 -5.54
C PHE A 40 -0.75 -2.09 -6.10
N THR A 41 -0.38 -3.02 -5.24
CA THR A 41 0.04 -4.35 -5.68
C THR A 41 -0.41 -5.44 -4.72
N SER A 42 -0.70 -6.61 -5.26
CA SER A 42 -0.69 -7.84 -4.49
C SER A 42 0.73 -8.11 -3.96
N HIS A 43 0.83 -8.88 -2.91
CA HIS A 43 2.09 -9.40 -2.39
C HIS A 43 2.21 -10.94 -2.56
N GLY A 44 1.30 -11.52 -3.36
CA GLY A 44 1.20 -12.97 -3.53
C GLY A 44 0.70 -13.66 -2.26
N ASN A 45 1.12 -14.88 -2.08
CA ASN A 45 0.88 -15.63 -0.84
C ASN A 45 2.18 -16.33 -0.39
N PRO A 46 2.28 -16.79 0.86
CA PRO A 46 3.52 -17.41 1.33
C PRO A 46 3.98 -18.62 0.51
N MET A 47 3.08 -19.34 -0.16
CA MET A 47 3.44 -20.46 -1.03
C MET A 47 4.24 -20.02 -2.27
N ASP A 48 4.12 -18.76 -2.66
CA ASP A 48 4.82 -18.21 -3.83
C ASP A 48 6.25 -17.77 -3.52
N ILE A 49 6.61 -17.62 -2.25
CA ILE A 49 7.91 -17.06 -1.82
C ILE A 49 9.13 -17.79 -2.40
N PRO A 50 9.18 -19.14 -2.46
CA PRO A 50 10.32 -19.84 -3.06
C PRO A 50 10.28 -19.84 -4.60
N LEU A 51 9.20 -19.38 -5.23
CA LEU A 51 9.11 -19.35 -6.69
C LEU A 51 9.97 -18.22 -7.27
N SER A 52 10.64 -18.50 -8.37
CA SER A 52 11.36 -17.46 -9.10
C SER A 52 10.40 -16.56 -9.90
N LYS A 53 10.89 -15.40 -10.33
CA LYS A 53 10.13 -14.50 -11.21
C LYS A 53 9.80 -15.13 -12.57
N GLU A 54 10.65 -16.04 -13.05
CA GLU A 54 10.44 -16.77 -14.29
C GLU A 54 9.35 -17.83 -14.16
N GLU A 55 9.16 -18.38 -12.97
CA GLU A 55 8.12 -19.37 -12.69
C GLU A 55 6.75 -18.72 -12.46
N LYS A 56 6.74 -17.47 -12.01
CA LYS A 56 5.51 -16.73 -11.74
C LYS A 56 5.47 -15.38 -12.47
N PRO A 57 4.59 -15.23 -13.49
CA PRO A 57 4.47 -13.99 -14.27
C PRO A 57 4.25 -12.73 -13.42
N PHE A 58 3.54 -12.83 -12.30
CA PHE A 58 3.35 -11.74 -11.36
C PHE A 58 4.68 -11.20 -10.81
N TRP A 59 5.58 -12.07 -10.35
CA TRP A 59 6.90 -11.67 -9.85
C TRP A 59 7.76 -11.05 -10.94
N ASN A 60 7.65 -11.57 -12.17
CA ASN A 60 8.34 -10.97 -13.32
C ASN A 60 7.84 -9.57 -13.63
N SER A 61 6.52 -9.33 -13.55
CA SER A 61 5.96 -7.98 -13.77
C SER A 61 6.47 -6.95 -12.77
N LEU A 62 6.60 -7.33 -11.48
CA LEU A 62 7.19 -6.48 -10.45
C LEU A 62 8.68 -6.20 -10.72
N TYR A 63 9.43 -7.20 -11.15
CA TYR A 63 10.84 -7.04 -11.48
C TYR A 63 11.05 -6.05 -12.63
N GLU A 64 10.31 -6.20 -13.72
CA GLU A 64 10.41 -5.28 -14.86
C GLU A 64 9.92 -3.86 -14.50
N LEU A 65 8.86 -3.76 -13.68
CA LEU A 65 8.41 -2.47 -13.14
C LEU A 65 9.50 -1.79 -12.32
N GLY A 66 10.15 -2.53 -11.41
CA GLY A 66 11.22 -2.01 -10.55
C GLY A 66 12.41 -1.47 -11.34
N LYS A 67 12.83 -2.17 -12.40
CA LYS A 67 13.86 -1.70 -13.33
C LYS A 67 13.45 -0.38 -13.99
N GLY A 68 12.20 -0.31 -14.48
CA GLY A 68 11.66 0.91 -15.08
C GLY A 68 11.63 2.09 -14.11
N LEU A 69 11.20 1.85 -12.87
CA LEU A 69 11.14 2.86 -11.83
C LEU A 69 12.54 3.40 -11.47
N GLN A 70 13.52 2.53 -11.24
CA GLN A 70 14.90 2.95 -10.91
C GLN A 70 15.59 3.68 -12.08
N HIS A 71 15.20 3.39 -13.31
CA HIS A 71 15.71 4.11 -14.47
C HIS A 71 15.08 5.51 -14.64
N GLN A 72 13.79 5.66 -14.29
CA GLN A 72 13.03 6.88 -14.57
C GLN A 72 12.98 7.87 -13.41
N TYR A 73 13.22 7.41 -12.17
CA TYR A 73 13.02 8.20 -10.96
C TYR A 73 14.19 8.05 -10.00
N GLU A 74 14.50 9.12 -9.27
CA GLU A 74 15.39 9.07 -8.11
C GLU A 74 14.58 8.68 -6.88
N ILE A 75 14.53 7.38 -6.57
CA ILE A 75 13.76 6.86 -5.43
C ILE A 75 14.58 7.04 -4.15
N LYS A 76 14.18 7.97 -3.29
CA LYS A 76 14.85 8.25 -2.01
C LYS A 76 14.44 7.29 -0.90
N ALA A 77 13.19 6.84 -0.94
CA ALA A 77 12.66 5.81 -0.03
C ALA A 77 11.36 5.22 -0.59
N ALA A 78 10.99 4.03 -0.11
CA ALA A 78 9.68 3.43 -0.33
C ALA A 78 8.89 3.39 0.99
N LEU A 79 7.66 3.92 0.98
CA LEU A 79 6.68 3.80 2.05
C LEU A 79 5.70 2.69 1.70
N ILE A 80 5.63 1.66 2.54
CA ILE A 80 4.70 0.55 2.35
C ILE A 80 3.53 0.66 3.34
N VAL A 81 2.31 0.54 2.83
CA VAL A 81 1.12 0.30 3.64
C VAL A 81 0.71 -1.15 3.41
N SER A 82 1.09 -2.02 4.35
CA SER A 82 0.88 -3.47 4.24
C SER A 82 -0.42 -3.90 4.91
N ALA A 83 -1.16 -4.80 4.24
CA ALA A 83 -2.32 -5.49 4.79
C ALA A 83 -2.04 -6.25 6.10
N HIS A 84 -0.77 -6.58 6.37
CA HIS A 84 -0.33 -7.39 7.50
C HIS A 84 0.03 -6.57 8.74
N TRP A 85 0.22 -5.26 8.62
CA TRP A 85 0.45 -4.41 9.77
C TRP A 85 -0.81 -3.65 10.19
N CYS A 86 -1.70 -4.36 10.85
CA CYS A 86 -2.94 -3.82 11.41
C CYS A 86 -2.79 -3.50 12.89
N THR A 87 -3.19 -2.30 13.29
CA THR A 87 -3.00 -1.77 14.65
C THR A 87 -4.24 -1.01 15.15
N SER A 88 -4.27 -0.71 16.44
CA SER A 88 -5.26 0.18 17.06
C SER A 88 -4.75 1.62 17.00
N GLY A 89 -4.89 2.27 15.86
CA GLY A 89 -4.36 3.60 15.54
C GLY A 89 -3.42 3.52 14.33
N THR A 90 -2.82 4.64 13.94
CA THR A 90 -1.83 4.69 12.85
C THR A 90 -0.43 4.79 13.42
N PHE A 91 0.46 3.90 12.98
CA PHE A 91 1.87 3.89 13.36
C PHE A 91 2.76 4.07 12.13
N VAL A 92 3.93 4.66 12.35
CA VAL A 92 4.99 4.76 11.34
C VAL A 92 6.29 4.18 11.89
N ASN A 93 6.90 3.28 11.13
CA ASN A 93 8.17 2.66 11.50
C ASN A 93 9.33 3.62 11.22
N ILE A 94 10.11 3.90 12.27
CA ILE A 94 11.29 4.77 12.21
C ILE A 94 12.60 4.00 12.44
N ALA A 95 12.60 2.67 12.34
CA ALA A 95 13.81 1.87 12.51
C ALA A 95 14.84 2.18 11.42
N PRO A 96 16.14 2.37 11.76
CA PRO A 96 17.21 2.65 10.79
C PRO A 96 17.59 1.41 9.95
N LYS A 97 17.27 0.22 10.45
CA LYS A 97 17.34 -1.05 9.73
C LYS A 97 16.04 -1.80 9.89
N GLN A 98 15.57 -2.36 8.81
CA GLN A 98 14.32 -3.12 8.85
C GLN A 98 14.59 -4.56 9.30
N THR A 99 13.83 -5.03 10.31
CA THR A 99 13.76 -6.44 10.66
C THR A 99 12.81 -7.14 9.69
N GLN A 100 13.18 -8.29 9.17
CA GLN A 100 12.27 -9.11 8.36
C GLN A 100 11.41 -9.99 9.25
N LEU A 101 10.10 -9.98 9.03
CA LEU A 101 9.14 -10.80 9.76
C LEU A 101 8.63 -11.94 8.87
N TYR A 102 8.53 -13.13 9.48
CA TYR A 102 7.87 -14.29 8.87
C TYR A 102 6.56 -14.50 9.61
N ASP A 103 5.57 -13.68 9.27
CA ASP A 103 4.25 -13.59 9.90
C ASP A 103 3.26 -14.61 9.32
N TYR A 104 3.76 -15.78 8.91
CA TYR A 104 3.02 -16.92 8.40
C TYR A 104 3.51 -18.22 9.06
N TYR A 105 2.70 -19.29 9.02
CA TYR A 105 2.95 -20.50 9.78
C TYR A 105 2.63 -21.76 8.97
N GLY A 106 3.26 -22.89 9.35
CA GLY A 106 2.94 -24.21 8.81
C GLY A 106 3.59 -24.53 7.47
N PHE A 107 4.56 -23.73 7.03
CA PHE A 107 5.32 -23.95 5.81
C PHE A 107 6.61 -24.72 6.06
N PRO A 108 7.20 -25.40 5.05
CA PRO A 108 8.53 -25.98 5.11
C PRO A 108 9.62 -24.97 5.49
N GLN A 109 10.74 -25.48 6.04
CA GLN A 109 11.81 -24.62 6.59
C GLN A 109 12.41 -23.64 5.55
N GLU A 110 12.47 -24.03 4.28
CA GLU A 110 12.99 -23.19 3.19
C GLU A 110 12.26 -21.85 3.05
N TYR A 111 10.97 -21.79 3.39
CA TYR A 111 10.17 -20.54 3.35
C TYR A 111 10.63 -19.51 4.39
N TYR A 112 11.32 -19.95 5.44
CA TYR A 112 11.84 -19.10 6.51
C TYR A 112 13.33 -18.77 6.34
N THR A 113 13.94 -19.20 5.24
CA THR A 113 15.37 -18.96 4.96
C THR A 113 15.61 -17.82 3.98
N VAL A 114 14.61 -17.43 3.19
CA VAL A 114 14.70 -16.33 2.24
C VAL A 114 14.94 -15.02 2.98
N LYS A 115 15.92 -14.24 2.54
CA LYS A 115 16.32 -12.98 3.20
C LYS A 115 16.18 -11.80 2.25
N TYR A 116 15.60 -10.72 2.78
CA TYR A 116 15.57 -9.41 2.18
C TYR A 116 15.94 -8.35 3.23
N GLN A 117 17.09 -7.72 3.10
CA GLN A 117 17.63 -6.81 4.10
C GLN A 117 17.71 -5.39 3.55
N ALA A 118 16.71 -4.58 3.82
CA ALA A 118 16.68 -3.16 3.45
C ALA A 118 17.04 -2.26 4.65
N ASN A 119 17.66 -1.12 4.36
CA ASN A 119 17.78 -0.05 5.32
C ASN A 119 16.41 0.62 5.55
N GLY A 120 16.25 1.22 6.73
CA GLY A 120 15.11 2.09 7.00
C GLY A 120 15.35 3.53 6.53
N ALA A 121 14.29 4.34 6.59
CA ALA A 121 14.33 5.76 6.26
C ALA A 121 13.79 6.61 7.43
N PRO A 122 14.43 6.59 8.62
CA PRO A 122 13.89 7.18 9.85
C PRO A 122 13.60 8.68 9.71
N ASP A 123 14.44 9.44 8.99
CA ASP A 123 14.25 10.86 8.82
C ASP A 123 13.01 11.18 7.96
N ILE A 124 12.83 10.45 6.85
CA ILE A 124 11.63 10.57 6.01
C ILE A 124 10.39 10.10 6.76
N ALA A 125 10.48 9.02 7.54
CA ALA A 125 9.37 8.52 8.34
C ALA A 125 8.93 9.52 9.41
N ARG A 126 9.85 10.22 10.06
CA ARG A 126 9.53 11.30 11.00
C ARG A 126 8.88 12.52 10.31
N GLU A 127 9.25 12.82 9.08
CA GLU A 127 8.58 13.86 8.31
C GLU A 127 7.15 13.44 7.93
N VAL A 128 6.94 12.13 7.61
CA VAL A 128 5.58 11.58 7.38
C VAL A 128 4.70 11.81 8.60
N LYS A 129 5.22 11.63 9.82
CA LYS A 129 4.45 11.92 11.04
C LYS A 129 3.98 13.37 11.12
N LYS A 130 4.74 14.33 10.59
CA LYS A 130 4.31 15.73 10.56
C LYS A 130 3.10 15.95 9.64
N LEU A 131 3.02 15.19 8.54
CA LEU A 131 1.86 15.19 7.64
C LEU A 131 0.65 14.47 8.24
N VAL A 132 0.88 13.48 9.09
CA VAL A 132 -0.11 12.66 9.77
C VAL A 132 0.11 12.77 11.28
N PRO A 133 -0.34 13.85 11.93
CA PRO A 133 -0.07 14.09 13.36
C PRO A 133 -0.61 13.01 14.29
N SER A 134 -1.63 12.27 13.87
CA SER A 134 -2.18 11.12 14.61
C SER A 134 -1.29 9.88 14.59
N ALA A 135 -0.32 9.79 13.66
CA ALA A 135 0.58 8.65 13.60
C ALA A 135 1.50 8.60 14.83
N VAL A 136 1.81 7.41 15.30
CA VAL A 136 2.74 7.14 16.40
C VAL A 136 4.02 6.54 15.84
N GLU A 137 5.17 7.09 16.22
CA GLU A 137 6.47 6.52 15.85
C GLU A 137 6.72 5.22 16.60
N THR A 138 7.26 4.21 15.91
CA THR A 138 7.66 2.95 16.52
C THR A 138 8.86 2.33 15.82
N THR A 139 9.54 1.43 16.51
CA THR A 139 10.57 0.53 15.96
C THR A 139 10.20 -0.94 16.12
N ASP A 140 9.00 -1.24 16.65
CA ASP A 140 8.59 -2.57 17.11
C ASP A 140 8.03 -3.47 15.99
N TRP A 141 7.94 -2.95 14.76
CA TRP A 141 7.53 -3.70 13.58
C TRP A 141 8.64 -3.79 12.55
N GLY A 142 8.61 -4.82 11.72
CA GLY A 142 9.56 -4.99 10.62
C GLY A 142 8.84 -5.14 9.28
N LEU A 143 9.54 -5.55 8.25
CA LEU A 143 8.94 -5.89 6.96
C LEU A 143 8.26 -7.26 7.08
N ASP A 144 6.94 -7.26 7.05
CA ASP A 144 6.08 -8.45 7.02
C ASP A 144 6.02 -9.06 5.63
N HIS A 145 5.34 -10.20 5.47
CA HIS A 145 5.26 -10.85 4.16
C HIS A 145 4.36 -10.11 3.15
N GLY A 146 3.62 -9.13 3.57
CA GLY A 146 2.97 -8.17 2.64
C GLY A 146 3.97 -7.16 2.07
N ALA A 147 5.16 -7.03 2.64
CA ALA A 147 6.17 -6.06 2.21
C ALA A 147 7.39 -6.73 1.55
N TRP A 148 8.13 -7.59 2.27
CA TRP A 148 9.44 -8.03 1.80
C TRP A 148 9.42 -8.94 0.56
N PRO A 149 8.46 -9.85 0.32
CA PRO A 149 8.47 -10.66 -0.90
C PRO A 149 8.25 -9.82 -2.16
N MET A 150 7.32 -8.87 -2.09
CA MET A 150 7.07 -7.92 -3.17
C MET A 150 8.32 -7.06 -3.43
N LEU A 151 8.94 -6.51 -2.39
CA LEU A 151 10.13 -5.69 -2.50
C LEU A 151 11.34 -6.48 -3.03
N MET A 152 11.48 -7.77 -2.71
CA MET A 152 12.54 -8.63 -3.20
C MET A 152 12.50 -8.77 -4.73
N HIS A 153 11.32 -8.72 -5.33
CA HIS A 153 11.16 -8.75 -6.78
C HIS A 153 11.25 -7.34 -7.39
N LEU A 154 10.64 -6.35 -6.75
CA LEU A 154 10.64 -4.96 -7.22
C LEU A 154 12.05 -4.33 -7.15
N PHE A 155 12.76 -4.53 -6.03
CA PHE A 155 14.09 -3.98 -5.77
C PHE A 155 15.04 -5.06 -5.21
N PRO A 156 15.49 -6.01 -6.05
CA PRO A 156 16.26 -7.17 -5.58
C PRO A 156 17.61 -6.79 -4.94
N GLY A 157 18.16 -5.61 -5.24
CA GLY A 157 19.38 -5.08 -4.61
C GLY A 157 19.20 -4.64 -3.16
N ALA A 158 17.97 -4.51 -2.67
CA ALA A 158 17.63 -3.94 -1.35
C ALA A 158 18.32 -2.60 -1.06
N ASP A 159 18.59 -1.83 -2.11
CA ASP A 159 19.32 -0.56 -2.10
C ASP A 159 18.42 0.66 -1.85
N ILE A 160 17.11 0.49 -1.99
CA ILE A 160 16.12 1.51 -1.67
C ILE A 160 15.77 1.42 -0.18
N PRO A 161 15.93 2.53 0.60
CA PRO A 161 15.48 2.56 1.99
C PRO A 161 13.96 2.37 2.08
N VAL A 162 13.49 1.57 3.05
CA VAL A 162 12.07 1.21 3.18
C VAL A 162 11.57 1.49 4.59
N PHE A 163 10.37 1.99 4.71
CA PHE A 163 9.64 2.05 5.98
C PHE A 163 8.16 1.75 5.77
N GLN A 164 7.46 1.42 6.84
CA GLN A 164 6.05 1.07 6.77
C GLN A 164 5.21 2.03 7.59
N MET A 165 3.94 2.15 7.20
CA MET A 165 2.88 2.76 7.98
C MET A 165 1.76 1.75 8.15
N SER A 166 1.26 1.61 9.40
CA SER A 166 0.22 0.64 9.71
C SER A 166 -1.16 1.07 9.24
N ILE A 167 -2.03 0.07 9.10
CA ILE A 167 -3.47 0.24 8.91
C ILE A 167 -4.11 0.36 10.30
N TYR A 168 -4.91 1.41 10.52
CA TYR A 168 -5.79 1.49 11.68
C TYR A 168 -7.02 0.60 11.44
N TYR A 169 -6.99 -0.64 11.98
CA TYR A 169 -7.94 -1.70 11.64
C TYR A 169 -9.41 -1.33 11.88
N ASP A 170 -9.71 -0.61 12.97
CA ASP A 170 -11.07 -0.23 13.35
C ASP A 170 -11.56 1.07 12.69
N ALA A 171 -10.70 1.75 11.91
CA ALA A 171 -11.09 2.95 11.21
C ALA A 171 -12.01 2.65 10.02
N LYS A 172 -12.88 3.59 9.70
CA LYS A 172 -13.72 3.49 8.51
C LYS A 172 -12.88 3.61 7.24
N PRO A 173 -13.32 3.03 6.12
CA PRO A 173 -12.58 3.09 4.86
C PRO A 173 -12.22 4.50 4.38
N ASP A 174 -13.10 5.49 4.60
CA ASP A 174 -12.85 6.90 4.26
C ASP A 174 -11.64 7.50 4.98
N TYR A 175 -11.36 7.08 6.23
CA TYR A 175 -10.16 7.49 6.97
C TYR A 175 -8.88 7.16 6.18
N HIS A 176 -8.78 5.98 5.64
CA HIS A 176 -7.59 5.51 4.90
C HIS A 176 -7.40 6.26 3.58
N TYR A 177 -8.49 6.55 2.89
CA TYR A 177 -8.45 7.37 1.70
C TYR A 177 -7.97 8.80 2.00
N GLU A 178 -8.52 9.44 3.05
CA GLU A 178 -8.12 10.79 3.47
C GLU A 178 -6.67 10.82 3.97
N LEU A 179 -6.20 9.75 4.61
CA LEU A 179 -4.81 9.65 5.03
C LEU A 179 -3.88 9.57 3.80
N GLY A 180 -4.24 8.79 2.78
CA GLY A 180 -3.54 8.81 1.49
C GLY A 180 -3.45 10.20 0.88
N ARG A 181 -4.54 10.99 0.94
CA ARG A 181 -4.55 12.39 0.46
C ARG A 181 -3.54 13.28 1.19
N GLN A 182 -3.35 13.07 2.49
CA GLN A 182 -2.37 13.84 3.28
C GLN A 182 -0.92 13.56 2.86
N LEU A 183 -0.65 12.38 2.31
CA LEU A 183 0.69 11.96 1.91
C LEU A 183 1.10 12.43 0.50
N LYS A 184 0.24 13.13 -0.26
CA LYS A 184 0.50 13.51 -1.66
C LYS A 184 1.82 14.23 -1.89
N ALA A 185 2.22 15.12 -0.98
CA ALA A 185 3.45 15.88 -1.11
C ALA A 185 4.73 15.02 -1.13
N LEU A 186 4.67 13.80 -0.59
CA LEU A 186 5.80 12.86 -0.60
C LEU A 186 6.18 12.41 -2.02
N ARG A 187 5.22 12.38 -2.94
CA ARG A 187 5.45 12.04 -4.36
C ARG A 187 6.43 13.01 -5.03
N GLU A 188 6.40 14.28 -4.64
CA GLU A 188 7.32 15.32 -5.15
C GLU A 188 8.71 15.25 -4.50
N LYS A 189 8.86 14.47 -3.44
CA LYS A 189 10.06 14.36 -2.61
C LYS A 189 10.85 13.06 -2.83
N GLY A 190 10.48 12.28 -3.84
CA GLY A 190 11.16 11.02 -4.17
C GLY A 190 10.74 9.85 -3.31
N VAL A 191 9.59 9.91 -2.65
CA VAL A 191 9.06 8.78 -1.89
C VAL A 191 8.07 8.00 -2.73
N LEU A 192 8.43 6.76 -3.06
CA LEU A 192 7.53 5.81 -3.69
C LEU A 192 6.56 5.26 -2.63
N ILE A 193 5.26 5.43 -2.84
CA ILE A 193 4.26 4.92 -1.90
C ILE A 193 3.58 3.71 -2.51
N ILE A 194 3.52 2.62 -1.76
CA ILE A 194 3.02 1.32 -2.20
C ILE A 194 1.95 0.84 -1.22
N GLY A 195 0.71 0.71 -1.70
CA GLY A 195 -0.33 -0.05 -1.03
C GLY A 195 -0.17 -1.53 -1.36
N SER A 196 0.11 -2.35 -0.36
CA SER A 196 0.28 -3.79 -0.51
C SER A 196 -0.92 -4.53 0.06
N GLY A 197 -1.73 -5.12 -0.81
CA GLY A 197 -2.97 -5.79 -0.45
C GLY A 197 -3.61 -6.53 -1.62
N SER A 198 -4.89 -6.80 -1.53
CA SER A 198 -5.64 -7.50 -2.57
C SER A 198 -7.09 -7.02 -2.61
N ILE A 199 -7.66 -6.83 -3.79
CA ILE A 199 -9.07 -6.45 -3.95
C ILE A 199 -10.03 -7.62 -3.70
N ILE A 200 -9.53 -8.85 -3.79
CA ILE A 200 -10.25 -10.07 -3.42
C ILE A 200 -9.36 -10.87 -2.47
N HIS A 201 -9.82 -11.07 -1.24
CA HIS A 201 -9.08 -11.81 -0.24
C HIS A 201 -10.03 -12.53 0.72
N ASN A 202 -10.40 -13.78 0.38
CA ASN A 202 -11.29 -14.59 1.19
C ASN A 202 -10.64 -15.91 1.58
N ILE A 203 -9.87 -15.88 2.68
CA ILE A 203 -9.14 -17.04 3.23
C ILE A 203 -10.04 -18.26 3.46
N PRO A 204 -11.25 -18.13 4.07
CA PRO A 204 -12.13 -19.29 4.26
C PRO A 204 -12.48 -20.02 2.96
N LEU A 205 -12.82 -19.28 1.90
CA LEU A 205 -13.16 -19.86 0.60
C LEU A 205 -11.93 -20.45 -0.10
N ALA A 206 -10.81 -19.75 -0.09
CA ALA A 206 -9.54 -20.25 -0.61
C ALA A 206 -9.11 -21.53 0.09
N GLY A 207 -9.19 -21.57 1.42
CA GLY A 207 -8.89 -22.76 2.22
C GLY A 207 -9.85 -23.93 1.96
N GLN A 208 -11.10 -23.68 1.63
CA GLN A 208 -12.04 -24.71 1.21
C GLN A 208 -11.59 -25.37 -0.09
N LYS A 209 -11.26 -24.57 -1.11
CA LYS A 209 -10.76 -25.04 -2.40
C LYS A 209 -9.43 -25.80 -2.26
N PHE A 210 -8.50 -25.24 -1.50
CA PHE A 210 -7.21 -25.87 -1.23
C PHE A 210 -7.36 -27.27 -0.60
N ARG A 211 -8.22 -27.43 0.43
CA ARG A 211 -8.47 -28.72 1.08
C ARG A 211 -9.13 -29.75 0.17
N SER A 212 -9.91 -29.32 -0.81
CA SER A 212 -10.54 -30.22 -1.81
C SER A 212 -9.61 -30.57 -2.98
N GLY A 213 -8.44 -29.93 -3.09
CA GLY A 213 -7.54 -30.05 -4.25
C GLY A 213 -8.07 -29.36 -5.51
N ASP A 214 -9.16 -28.59 -5.41
CA ASP A 214 -9.75 -27.85 -6.53
C ASP A 214 -9.22 -26.42 -6.52
N MET A 215 -8.36 -26.11 -7.47
CA MET A 215 -7.75 -24.77 -7.61
C MET A 215 -8.48 -23.90 -8.63
N THR A 216 -9.66 -24.32 -9.12
CA THR A 216 -10.43 -23.51 -10.05
C THR A 216 -11.13 -22.35 -9.34
N PRO A 217 -11.13 -21.12 -9.90
CA PRO A 217 -11.90 -20.00 -9.36
C PRO A 217 -13.39 -20.32 -9.21
N PHE A 218 -14.07 -19.60 -8.32
CA PHE A 218 -15.52 -19.74 -8.13
C PHE A 218 -16.35 -19.09 -9.26
N GLY A 219 -15.71 -18.25 -10.10
CA GLY A 219 -16.34 -17.52 -11.20
C GLY A 219 -16.85 -16.11 -10.84
N TRP A 220 -17.27 -15.88 -9.60
CA TRP A 220 -17.71 -14.55 -9.14
C TRP A 220 -16.56 -13.54 -8.98
N GLU A 221 -15.34 -14.02 -8.83
CA GLU A 221 -14.14 -13.18 -8.67
C GLU A 221 -13.92 -12.27 -9.87
N ALA A 222 -14.07 -12.81 -11.08
CA ALA A 222 -13.91 -12.04 -12.31
C ALA A 222 -14.92 -10.89 -12.42
N ASP A 223 -16.17 -11.13 -12.01
CA ASP A 223 -17.21 -10.09 -12.01
C ASP A 223 -16.89 -8.97 -11.03
N TYR A 224 -16.44 -9.32 -9.83
CA TYR A 224 -16.09 -8.32 -8.81
C TYR A 224 -14.83 -7.55 -9.17
N ASP A 225 -13.81 -8.21 -9.65
CA ASP A 225 -12.58 -7.62 -10.10
C ASP A 225 -12.81 -6.63 -11.26
N ALA A 226 -13.59 -7.02 -12.27
CA ALA A 226 -13.97 -6.15 -13.38
C ALA A 226 -14.77 -4.91 -12.88
N TRP A 227 -15.65 -5.10 -11.89
CA TRP A 227 -16.38 -3.99 -11.28
C TRP A 227 -15.43 -3.01 -10.59
N ILE A 228 -14.48 -3.48 -9.75
CA ILE A 228 -13.49 -2.61 -9.10
C ILE A 228 -12.66 -1.87 -10.16
N LYS A 229 -12.20 -2.56 -11.21
CA LYS A 229 -11.45 -1.95 -12.31
C LYS A 229 -12.24 -0.78 -12.92
N THR A 230 -13.50 -1.00 -13.25
CA THR A 230 -14.39 0.07 -13.77
C THR A 230 -14.51 1.23 -12.79
N GLN A 231 -14.69 0.97 -11.48
CA GLN A 231 -14.79 2.06 -10.50
C GLN A 231 -13.48 2.88 -10.40
N ILE A 232 -12.31 2.23 -10.56
CA ILE A 232 -11.01 2.91 -10.58
C ILE A 232 -10.89 3.79 -11.84
N GLU A 233 -11.19 3.25 -13.02
CA GLU A 233 -11.14 3.94 -14.31
C GLU A 233 -12.09 5.13 -14.37
N ASP A 234 -13.31 4.98 -13.85
CA ASP A 234 -14.33 6.03 -13.74
C ASP A 234 -14.05 7.01 -12.58
N ARG A 235 -13.00 6.78 -11.78
CA ARG A 235 -12.67 7.55 -10.56
C ARG A 235 -13.84 7.63 -9.57
N ASN A 236 -14.67 6.60 -9.52
CA ASN A 236 -15.80 6.49 -8.60
C ASN A 236 -15.32 6.04 -7.21
N ILE A 237 -14.55 6.90 -6.56
CA ILE A 237 -13.92 6.64 -5.26
C ILE A 237 -14.96 6.32 -4.19
N SER A 238 -16.14 6.95 -4.24
CA SER A 238 -17.22 6.67 -3.30
C SER A 238 -17.67 5.21 -3.34
N ALA A 239 -17.78 4.62 -4.53
CA ALA A 239 -18.14 3.21 -4.67
C ALA A 239 -17.06 2.29 -4.09
N ILE A 240 -15.77 2.63 -4.27
CA ILE A 240 -14.65 1.84 -3.75
C ILE A 240 -14.55 1.95 -2.22
N ILE A 241 -14.69 3.15 -1.64
CA ILE A 241 -14.74 3.35 -0.19
C ILE A 241 -15.87 2.50 0.43
N ASN A 242 -17.03 2.46 -0.23
CA ASN A 242 -18.19 1.70 0.23
C ASN A 242 -18.27 0.30 -0.39
N TYR A 243 -17.15 -0.31 -0.77
CA TYR A 243 -17.07 -1.59 -1.50
C TYR A 243 -17.99 -2.68 -0.94
N ALA A 244 -18.10 -2.78 0.38
CA ALA A 244 -18.88 -3.79 1.08
C ALA A 244 -20.40 -3.66 0.90
N THR A 245 -20.88 -2.50 0.45
CA THR A 245 -22.31 -2.19 0.25
C THR A 245 -22.63 -1.74 -1.18
N SER A 246 -21.66 -1.20 -1.91
CA SER A 246 -21.82 -0.72 -3.28
C SER A 246 -21.93 -1.87 -4.29
N HIS A 247 -21.47 -3.06 -3.94
CA HIS A 247 -21.59 -4.25 -4.77
C HIS A 247 -22.02 -5.48 -3.95
N LYS A 248 -22.90 -6.30 -4.52
CA LYS A 248 -23.44 -7.50 -3.86
C LYS A 248 -22.36 -8.53 -3.42
N LEU A 249 -21.23 -8.53 -4.13
CA LEU A 249 -20.08 -9.42 -3.85
C LEU A 249 -19.03 -8.76 -2.92
N GLY A 250 -19.17 -7.49 -2.57
CA GLY A 250 -18.12 -6.77 -1.83
C GLY A 250 -17.69 -7.43 -0.52
N LYS A 251 -18.68 -7.81 0.32
CA LYS A 251 -18.41 -8.55 1.57
C LYS A 251 -17.92 -9.99 1.34
N LEU A 252 -18.26 -10.59 0.22
CA LEU A 252 -17.75 -11.91 -0.14
C LEU A 252 -16.30 -11.83 -0.61
N ALA A 253 -15.99 -10.84 -1.43
CA ALA A 253 -14.65 -10.63 -1.96
C ALA A 253 -13.63 -10.24 -0.87
N ALA A 254 -14.01 -9.30 0.00
CA ALA A 254 -13.19 -8.82 1.11
C ALA A 254 -14.00 -8.83 2.42
N PRO A 255 -14.11 -9.99 3.09
CA PRO A 255 -14.90 -10.12 4.33
C PRO A 255 -14.29 -9.35 5.51
N THR A 256 -12.99 -9.11 5.48
CA THR A 256 -12.22 -8.24 6.39
C THR A 256 -11.57 -7.11 5.61
N PRO A 257 -11.38 -5.92 6.21
CA PRO A 257 -10.91 -4.74 5.48
C PRO A 257 -9.40 -4.74 5.18
N ASP A 258 -8.61 -5.50 5.93
CA ASP A 258 -7.15 -5.45 5.97
C ASP A 258 -6.48 -5.49 4.58
N HIS A 259 -6.84 -6.47 3.73
CA HIS A 259 -6.25 -6.60 2.40
C HIS A 259 -6.85 -5.64 1.37
N PHE A 260 -8.08 -5.17 1.58
CA PHE A 260 -8.70 -4.20 0.68
C PHE A 260 -8.22 -2.75 0.95
N VAL A 261 -8.04 -2.39 2.21
CA VAL A 261 -7.75 -1.01 2.62
C VAL A 261 -6.51 -0.39 1.98
N PRO A 262 -5.40 -1.10 1.70
CA PRO A 262 -4.23 -0.51 1.03
C PRO A 262 -4.53 0.20 -0.30
N ILE A 263 -5.56 -0.25 -1.05
CA ILE A 263 -5.96 0.42 -2.30
C ILE A 263 -6.44 1.85 -2.04
N LEU A 264 -7.07 2.11 -0.90
CA LEU A 264 -7.62 3.42 -0.56
C LEU A 264 -6.53 4.46 -0.33
N TYR A 265 -5.39 4.04 0.24
CA TYR A 265 -4.21 4.91 0.34
C TYR A 265 -3.69 5.27 -1.06
N SER A 266 -3.54 4.28 -1.94
CA SER A 266 -3.06 4.51 -3.31
C SER A 266 -3.98 5.44 -4.09
N LEU A 267 -5.29 5.23 -4.02
CA LEU A 267 -6.29 6.07 -4.68
C LEU A 267 -6.38 7.47 -4.05
N GLY A 268 -6.15 7.61 -2.75
CA GLY A 268 -6.07 8.89 -2.06
C GLY A 268 -4.92 9.77 -2.56
N LEU A 269 -3.84 9.15 -3.03
CA LEU A 269 -2.66 9.81 -3.59
C LEU A 269 -2.85 10.26 -5.04
N MET A 270 -3.88 9.75 -5.73
CA MET A 270 -4.15 10.07 -7.14
C MET A 270 -4.45 11.56 -7.32
N GLY A 271 -3.78 12.18 -8.29
CA GLY A 271 -4.01 13.55 -8.72
C GLY A 271 -5.04 13.63 -9.86
N PRO A 272 -5.50 14.84 -10.21
CA PRO A 272 -6.51 15.03 -11.28
C PRO A 272 -5.98 14.64 -12.67
N THR A 273 -4.68 14.78 -12.90
CA THR A 273 -4.01 14.47 -14.18
C THR A 273 -3.32 13.11 -14.21
N ASP A 274 -3.37 12.36 -13.10
CA ASP A 274 -2.77 11.03 -13.07
C ASP A 274 -3.60 10.04 -13.89
N GLU A 275 -2.93 9.07 -14.49
CA GLU A 275 -3.54 7.91 -15.16
C GLU A 275 -3.21 6.64 -14.38
N VAL A 276 -4.03 5.61 -14.58
CA VAL A 276 -3.84 4.28 -13.98
C VAL A 276 -3.37 3.33 -15.06
N ASP A 277 -2.23 2.70 -14.83
CA ASP A 277 -1.64 1.69 -15.70
C ASP A 277 -1.55 0.35 -14.96
N TYR A 278 -2.18 -0.70 -15.51
CA TYR A 278 -2.21 -2.02 -14.91
C TYR A 278 -0.98 -2.81 -15.36
N PHE A 279 0.05 -2.88 -14.52
CA PHE A 279 1.24 -3.67 -14.83
C PHE A 279 1.02 -5.19 -14.61
N TYR A 280 -0.03 -5.56 -13.87
CA TYR A 280 -0.53 -6.93 -13.78
C TYR A 280 -2.06 -6.93 -13.75
N ASP A 281 -2.67 -7.30 -14.86
CA ASP A 281 -4.13 -7.23 -15.10
C ASP A 281 -4.81 -8.60 -14.99
N SER A 282 -4.11 -9.62 -14.45
CA SER A 282 -4.72 -10.92 -14.17
C SER A 282 -5.64 -10.82 -12.96
N ALA A 283 -6.92 -11.05 -13.21
CA ALA A 283 -7.96 -10.87 -12.21
C ALA A 283 -7.85 -11.91 -11.08
N VAL A 284 -7.63 -13.18 -11.42
CA VAL A 284 -7.70 -14.28 -10.47
C VAL A 284 -6.62 -15.31 -10.78
N SER A 285 -5.61 -15.39 -9.93
CA SER A 285 -4.53 -16.38 -10.05
C SER A 285 -4.70 -17.57 -9.10
N PHE A 286 -5.51 -17.40 -8.07
CA PHE A 286 -5.82 -18.40 -7.05
C PHE A 286 -7.29 -18.21 -6.61
N PRO A 287 -8.05 -19.29 -6.30
CA PRO A 287 -9.44 -19.16 -5.86
C PRO A 287 -9.59 -18.18 -4.69
N ALA A 288 -10.51 -17.23 -4.84
CA ALA A 288 -10.82 -16.20 -3.85
C ALA A 288 -9.66 -15.23 -3.52
N PHE A 289 -8.72 -15.04 -4.45
CA PHE A 289 -7.65 -14.03 -4.40
C PHE A 289 -7.52 -13.29 -5.73
N SER A 290 -7.08 -12.01 -5.68
CA SER A 290 -6.73 -11.23 -6.87
C SER A 290 -5.30 -10.73 -6.77
N GLU A 291 -4.55 -10.84 -7.87
CA GLU A 291 -3.23 -10.25 -8.04
C GLU A 291 -3.27 -8.96 -8.87
N ARG A 292 -4.46 -8.41 -9.17
CA ARG A 292 -4.57 -7.14 -9.87
C ARG A 292 -3.67 -6.09 -9.24
N SER A 293 -2.79 -5.50 -10.06
CA SER A 293 -1.82 -4.52 -9.60
C SER A 293 -1.69 -3.40 -10.61
N PHE A 294 -1.54 -2.17 -10.11
CA PHE A 294 -1.49 -1.00 -10.96
C PHE A 294 -0.57 0.10 -10.42
N MET A 295 -0.16 0.96 -11.32
CA MET A 295 0.58 2.17 -11.06
C MET A 295 -0.29 3.40 -11.36
N ILE A 296 -0.22 4.39 -10.51
CA ILE A 296 -0.82 5.73 -10.70
C ILE A 296 0.33 6.70 -10.97
N SER A 297 0.36 7.31 -12.14
CA SER A 297 1.42 8.24 -12.52
C SER A 297 0.86 9.41 -13.31
N GLU A 298 1.65 10.50 -13.41
CA GLU A 298 1.30 11.60 -14.32
C GLU A 298 1.24 11.11 -15.77
N LYS A 299 0.27 11.62 -16.49
CA LYS A 299 0.19 11.43 -17.93
C LYS A 299 1.50 11.91 -18.58
N ALA A 300 2.09 11.06 -19.43
CA ALA A 300 3.32 11.36 -20.16
C ALA A 300 3.12 12.47 -21.21
#